data_e633ec7aa2e00d8e3b019ed638d46343
#
_entry.id   e633ec7aa2e00d8e3b019ed638d46343
#
_cell.length_a   1.000
_cell.length_b   1.000
_cell.length_c   1.000
_cell.angle_alpha   90.00
_cell.angle_beta   90.00
_cell.angle_gamma   90.00
#
_symmetry.space_group_name_H-M   'P 1'
#
loop_
_entity.id
_entity.type
_entity.pdbx_description
1 polymer ?
#
loop_
_entity_poly.entity_id
_entity_poly.type
_entity_poly.pdbx_seq_one_letter_code
_entity_poly.pdbx_strand_id
1 'polypeptide(L)'
;MKEKYDEIVEYAVNKQKEGKALEFMPVGSFIHPISVKGFLEYTVNSEEIDFARYHDNNYNFEMLNNIEVPLFMRWGNNNEMIEQNADDLIDLLNKNVNNKFKDINYIDGADHGYSEKEQILAKEIVDFLLNIL
;
A
#
# COMPACT_ATOMS: atom_id res chain seq x y z
N MET A 1 11.34 17.14 11.28
CA MET A 1 11.05 15.81 10.72
C MET A 1 11.64 15.62 9.32
N LYS A 2 11.44 16.56 8.40
CA LYS A 2 11.94 16.46 7.01
C LYS A 2 13.47 16.33 6.92
N GLU A 3 14.22 17.17 7.64
CA GLU A 3 15.71 17.12 7.67
C GLU A 3 16.23 15.74 8.07
N LYS A 4 15.66 15.14 9.10
CA LYS A 4 16.08 13.79 9.55
C LYS A 4 15.77 12.71 8.52
N TYR A 5 14.70 12.85 7.77
CA TYR A 5 14.35 11.94 6.67
C TYR A 5 15.35 12.04 5.54
N ASP A 6 15.67 13.27 5.11
CA ASP A 6 16.62 13.53 4.04
C ASP A 6 18.01 12.97 4.38
N GLU A 7 18.49 13.12 5.63
CA GLU A 7 19.74 12.53 6.11
C GLU A 7 19.75 10.99 6.03
N ILE A 8 18.64 10.33 6.39
CA ILE A 8 18.52 8.87 6.32
C ILE A 8 18.52 8.38 4.87
N VAL A 9 17.85 9.10 3.97
CA VAL A 9 17.84 8.80 2.53
C VAL A 9 19.25 8.97 1.95
N GLU A 10 19.93 10.07 2.27
CA GLU A 10 21.31 10.31 1.82
C GLU A 10 22.26 9.20 2.30
N TYR A 11 22.17 8.79 3.57
CA TYR A 11 22.93 7.66 4.10
C TYR A 11 22.69 6.38 3.25
N ALA A 12 21.45 6.04 2.97
CA ALA A 12 21.09 4.85 2.20
C ALA A 12 21.65 4.91 0.76
N VAL A 13 21.51 6.06 0.09
CA VAL A 13 22.05 6.29 -1.26
C VAL A 13 23.57 6.12 -1.28
N ASN A 14 24.27 6.66 -0.30
CA ASN A 14 25.73 6.54 -0.21
C ASN A 14 26.17 5.09 0.04
N LYS A 15 25.48 4.36 0.91
CA LYS A 15 25.70 2.93 1.15
C LYS A 15 25.49 2.09 -0.10
N GLN A 16 24.46 2.38 -0.86
CA GLN A 16 24.21 1.69 -2.13
C GLN A 16 25.34 1.93 -3.15
N LYS A 17 25.83 3.16 -3.27
CA LYS A 17 26.98 3.51 -4.14
C LYS A 17 28.28 2.81 -3.71
N GLU A 18 28.45 2.53 -2.42
CA GLU A 18 29.57 1.76 -1.87
C GLU A 18 29.46 0.24 -2.13
N GLY A 19 28.41 -0.23 -2.78
CA GLY A 19 28.14 -1.66 -2.99
C GLY A 19 27.57 -2.39 -1.77
N LYS A 20 27.09 -1.66 -0.76
CA LYS A 20 26.58 -2.15 0.52
C LYS A 20 25.06 -2.22 0.58
N ALA A 21 24.42 -2.46 -0.55
CA ALA A 21 22.96 -2.47 -0.69
C ALA A 21 22.24 -3.50 0.21
N LEU A 22 22.94 -4.57 0.61
CA LEU A 22 22.38 -5.61 1.48
C LEU A 22 22.69 -5.41 2.97
N GLU A 23 23.50 -4.41 3.35
CA GLU A 23 23.65 -4.05 4.76
C GLU A 23 22.34 -3.53 5.33
N PHE A 24 22.12 -3.73 6.62
CA PHE A 24 20.95 -3.19 7.29
C PHE A 24 21.10 -1.68 7.52
N MET A 25 19.97 -0.99 7.40
CA MET A 25 19.83 0.39 7.83
C MET A 25 20.06 0.52 9.34
N PRO A 26 20.53 1.68 9.83
CA PRO A 26 20.65 1.94 11.27
C PRO A 26 19.30 1.72 11.99
N VAL A 27 19.38 1.22 13.23
CA VAL A 27 18.19 1.03 14.06
C VAL A 27 17.42 2.35 14.23
N GLY A 28 16.12 2.32 14.00
CA GLY A 28 15.25 3.49 14.08
C GLY A 28 15.15 4.32 12.78
N SER A 29 15.81 3.88 11.70
CA SER A 29 15.64 4.49 10.38
C SER A 29 14.32 4.08 9.73
N PHE A 30 13.74 2.96 10.14
CA PHE A 30 12.48 2.42 9.64
C PHE A 30 11.76 1.64 10.73
N ILE A 31 10.49 1.33 10.53
CA ILE A 31 9.63 0.62 11.51
C ILE A 31 10.18 -0.78 11.83
N HIS A 32 10.75 -1.44 10.83
CA HIS A 32 11.36 -2.77 10.95
C HIS A 32 12.81 -2.77 10.49
N PRO A 33 13.63 -3.76 10.88
CA PRO A 33 14.94 -3.96 10.26
C PRO A 33 14.78 -4.15 8.75
N ILE A 34 15.44 -3.29 7.98
CA ILE A 34 15.36 -3.28 6.53
C ILE A 34 16.76 -3.10 5.95
N SER A 35 17.05 -3.73 4.80
CA SER A 35 18.30 -3.48 4.08
C SER A 35 18.32 -2.10 3.42
N VAL A 36 19.51 -1.57 3.13
CA VAL A 36 19.67 -0.32 2.37
C VAL A 36 18.87 -0.34 1.08
N LYS A 37 18.96 -1.44 0.32
CA LYS A 37 18.20 -1.63 -0.92
C LYS A 37 16.69 -1.57 -0.65
N GLY A 38 16.20 -2.38 0.29
CA GLY A 38 14.77 -2.40 0.64
C GLY A 38 14.25 -1.05 1.12
N PHE A 39 15.05 -0.31 1.91
CA PHE A 39 14.69 1.04 2.34
C PHE A 39 14.53 1.99 1.16
N LEU A 40 15.47 1.99 0.22
CA LEU A 40 15.40 2.86 -0.96
C LEU A 40 14.25 2.49 -1.90
N GLU A 41 14.00 1.20 -2.09
CA GLU A 41 12.85 0.74 -2.88
C GLU A 41 11.53 1.17 -2.25
N TYR A 42 11.42 1.09 -0.93
CA TYR A 42 10.20 1.44 -0.21
C TYR A 42 9.97 2.95 -0.10
N THR A 43 11.03 3.77 0.02
CA THR A 43 10.92 5.19 0.34
C THR A 43 11.18 6.13 -0.84
N VAL A 44 12.10 5.76 -1.74
CA VAL A 44 12.55 6.63 -2.85
C VAL A 44 12.03 6.13 -4.18
N ASN A 45 12.05 4.81 -4.39
CA ASN A 45 11.61 4.17 -5.64
C ASN A 45 10.22 3.54 -5.47
N SER A 46 9.36 4.15 -4.65
CA SER A 46 8.05 3.62 -4.31
C SER A 46 7.09 3.52 -5.51
N GLU A 47 7.43 4.13 -6.64
CA GLU A 47 6.60 4.07 -7.85
C GLU A 47 6.28 2.66 -8.33
N GLU A 48 7.21 1.72 -8.13
CA GLU A 48 7.00 0.30 -8.49
C GLU A 48 6.20 -0.48 -7.43
N ILE A 49 6.21 0.00 -6.19
CA ILE A 49 5.54 -0.65 -5.04
C ILE A 49 4.15 -0.04 -4.80
N ASP A 50 4.02 1.26 -5.02
CA ASP A 50 2.76 1.98 -4.85
C ASP A 50 1.84 1.79 -6.06
N PHE A 51 1.33 0.57 -6.20
CA PHE A 51 0.48 0.18 -7.32
C PHE A 51 -0.86 0.92 -7.37
N ALA A 52 -1.31 1.48 -6.27
CA ALA A 52 -2.59 2.18 -6.19
C ALA A 52 -2.46 3.70 -6.33
N ARG A 53 -1.33 4.30 -5.92
CA ARG A 53 -1.04 5.75 -5.98
C ARG A 53 -2.25 6.65 -5.72
N TYR A 54 -3.09 6.27 -4.77
CA TYR A 54 -4.36 6.96 -4.48
C TYR A 54 -4.19 8.40 -4.00
N HIS A 55 -2.97 8.79 -3.62
CA HIS A 55 -2.60 10.16 -3.28
C HIS A 55 -2.33 11.05 -4.52
N ASP A 56 -2.18 10.46 -5.71
CA ASP A 56 -1.96 11.18 -6.97
C ASP A 56 -3.25 11.19 -7.79
N ASN A 57 -3.94 12.32 -7.79
CA ASN A 57 -5.20 12.51 -8.52
C ASN A 57 -5.06 12.38 -10.05
N ASN A 58 -3.84 12.41 -10.58
CA ASN A 58 -3.55 12.27 -12.01
C ASN A 58 -3.14 10.83 -12.38
N TYR A 59 -3.02 9.93 -11.40
CA TYR A 59 -2.64 8.56 -11.66
C TYR A 59 -3.75 7.80 -12.37
N ASN A 60 -3.39 7.07 -13.42
CA ASN A 60 -4.34 6.35 -14.27
C ASN A 60 -4.65 4.91 -13.82
N PHE A 61 -4.10 4.49 -12.68
CA PHE A 61 -4.26 3.13 -12.10
C PHE A 61 -3.90 2.01 -13.08
N GLU A 62 -2.90 2.24 -13.93
CA GLU A 62 -2.49 1.32 -15.00
C GLU A 62 -2.21 -0.09 -14.48
N MET A 63 -1.50 -0.21 -13.35
CA MET A 63 -1.20 -1.53 -12.77
C MET A 63 -2.46 -2.28 -12.35
N LEU A 64 -3.42 -1.62 -11.71
CA LEU A 64 -4.69 -2.22 -11.32
C LEU A 64 -5.57 -2.52 -12.55
N ASN A 65 -5.52 -1.68 -13.56
CA ASN A 65 -6.29 -1.85 -14.79
C ASN A 65 -5.75 -2.98 -15.68
N ASN A 66 -4.51 -3.40 -15.49
CA ASN A 66 -3.92 -4.56 -16.16
C ASN A 66 -4.21 -5.91 -15.45
N ILE A 67 -4.91 -5.89 -14.31
CA ILE A 67 -5.33 -7.11 -13.63
C ILE A 67 -6.57 -7.66 -14.34
N GLU A 68 -6.43 -8.85 -14.96
CA GLU A 68 -7.50 -9.51 -15.71
C GLU A 68 -8.32 -10.49 -14.87
N VAL A 69 -7.79 -10.88 -13.70
CA VAL A 69 -8.51 -11.76 -12.75
C VAL A 69 -9.43 -10.96 -11.83
N PRO A 70 -10.43 -11.60 -11.19
CA PRO A 70 -11.29 -10.93 -10.22
C PRO A 70 -10.49 -10.22 -9.12
N LEU A 71 -10.87 -8.99 -8.80
CA LEU A 71 -10.14 -8.10 -7.90
C LEU A 71 -10.98 -7.82 -6.65
N PHE A 72 -10.50 -8.29 -5.51
CA PHE A 72 -11.05 -7.97 -4.19
C PHE A 72 -10.09 -7.08 -3.43
N MET A 73 -10.56 -5.90 -3.01
CA MET A 73 -9.76 -4.94 -2.24
C MET A 73 -10.55 -4.46 -1.03
N ARG A 74 -9.90 -4.46 0.14
CA ARG A 74 -10.47 -3.96 1.39
C ARG A 74 -9.49 -3.06 2.12
N TRP A 75 -10.01 -2.03 2.72
CA TRP A 75 -9.32 -1.18 3.68
C TRP A 75 -10.10 -1.13 4.99
N GLY A 76 -9.44 -0.75 6.08
CA GLY A 76 -10.12 -0.32 7.29
C GLY A 76 -10.37 1.18 7.23
N ASN A 77 -11.56 1.66 7.62
CA ASN A 77 -11.80 3.10 7.68
C ASN A 77 -11.29 3.77 8.97
N ASN A 78 -10.78 2.98 9.92
CA ASN A 78 -10.03 3.43 11.08
C ASN A 78 -8.53 3.09 10.94
N ASN A 79 -8.04 3.10 9.70
CA ASN A 79 -6.67 2.74 9.36
C ASN A 79 -5.76 3.95 9.49
N GLU A 80 -4.86 3.90 10.47
CA GLU A 80 -3.86 4.93 10.77
C GLU A 80 -2.79 5.12 9.69
N MET A 81 -2.73 4.20 8.73
CA MET A 81 -1.80 4.25 7.60
C MET A 81 -2.37 4.99 6.38
N ILE A 82 -3.64 5.38 6.43
CA ILE A 82 -4.32 6.08 5.33
C ILE A 82 -4.61 7.51 5.76
N GLU A 83 -4.02 8.47 5.05
CA GLU A 83 -4.25 9.91 5.30
C GLU A 83 -5.58 10.41 4.74
N GLN A 84 -6.13 9.72 3.75
CA GLN A 84 -7.37 10.10 3.07
C GLN A 84 -8.60 9.54 3.78
N ASN A 85 -9.74 10.20 3.55
CA ASN A 85 -11.03 9.66 3.95
C ASN A 85 -11.30 8.34 3.19
N ALA A 86 -11.80 7.33 3.88
CA ALA A 86 -12.05 6.01 3.28
C ALA A 86 -13.08 6.06 2.15
N ASP A 87 -14.14 6.86 2.29
CA ASP A 87 -15.16 7.01 1.24
C ASP A 87 -14.55 7.62 -0.03
N ASP A 88 -13.74 8.68 0.10
CA ASP A 88 -13.08 9.33 -1.02
C ASP A 88 -12.11 8.38 -1.74
N LEU A 89 -11.36 7.55 -0.97
CA LEU A 89 -10.47 6.53 -1.51
C LEU A 89 -11.24 5.46 -2.30
N ILE A 90 -12.31 4.93 -1.73
CA ILE A 90 -13.13 3.90 -2.36
C ILE A 90 -13.80 4.42 -3.63
N ASP A 91 -14.32 5.64 -3.59
CA ASP A 91 -14.92 6.30 -4.75
C ASP A 91 -13.89 6.52 -5.87
N LEU A 92 -12.69 7.00 -5.51
CA LEU A 92 -11.58 7.18 -6.44
C LEU A 92 -11.21 5.86 -7.15
N LEU A 93 -11.01 4.79 -6.38
CA LEU A 93 -10.67 3.48 -6.92
C LEU A 93 -11.80 2.88 -7.74
N ASN A 94 -13.04 2.93 -7.26
CA ASN A 94 -14.19 2.42 -8.00
C ASN A 94 -14.41 3.14 -9.33
N LYS A 95 -14.12 4.44 -9.40
CA LYS A 95 -14.23 5.25 -10.61
C LYS A 95 -13.14 4.92 -11.64
N ASN A 96 -11.91 4.66 -11.21
CA ASN A 96 -10.75 4.61 -12.09
C ASN A 96 -10.23 3.19 -12.35
N VAL A 97 -10.57 2.21 -11.53
CA VAL A 97 -10.21 0.80 -11.75
C VAL A 97 -11.28 0.15 -12.61
N ASN A 98 -10.90 -0.27 -13.81
CA ASN A 98 -11.84 -0.79 -14.84
C ASN A 98 -11.98 -2.33 -14.82
N ASN A 99 -11.58 -3.01 -13.76
CA ASN A 99 -11.73 -4.45 -13.66
C ASN A 99 -13.23 -4.84 -13.66
N LYS A 100 -13.61 -5.78 -14.52
CA LYS A 100 -15.00 -6.21 -14.72
C LYS A 100 -15.58 -6.91 -13.48
N PHE A 101 -14.75 -7.64 -12.75
CA PHE A 101 -15.12 -8.41 -11.56
C PHE A 101 -14.40 -7.83 -10.34
N LYS A 102 -14.59 -6.54 -10.07
CA LYS A 102 -14.02 -5.89 -8.90
C LYS A 102 -15.04 -5.79 -7.77
N ASP A 103 -14.52 -5.92 -6.56
CA ASP A 103 -15.22 -5.58 -5.32
C ASP A 103 -14.22 -4.79 -4.44
N ILE A 104 -14.39 -3.47 -4.44
CA ILE A 104 -13.50 -2.51 -3.77
C ILE A 104 -14.33 -1.77 -2.73
N ASN A 105 -14.00 -1.96 -1.45
CA ASN A 105 -14.74 -1.36 -0.33
C ASN A 105 -13.84 -1.27 0.91
N TYR A 106 -14.39 -0.76 2.01
CA TYR A 106 -13.75 -0.77 3.33
C TYR A 106 -14.55 -1.60 4.33
N ILE A 107 -13.90 -1.99 5.43
CA ILE A 107 -14.53 -2.60 6.61
C ILE A 107 -14.66 -1.53 7.69
N ASP A 108 -15.89 -1.28 8.12
CA ASP A 108 -16.19 -0.25 9.10
C ASP A 108 -15.55 -0.53 10.47
N GLY A 109 -14.88 0.48 10.99
CA GLY A 109 -14.14 0.44 12.25
C GLY A 109 -12.89 -0.45 12.25
N ALA A 110 -12.46 -0.97 11.10
CA ALA A 110 -11.23 -1.75 11.03
C ALA A 110 -9.99 -0.84 11.02
N ASP A 111 -8.95 -1.25 11.74
CA ASP A 111 -7.60 -0.72 11.66
C ASP A 111 -6.82 -1.33 10.47
N HIS A 112 -5.53 -1.00 10.34
CA HIS A 112 -4.67 -1.57 9.30
C HIS A 112 -4.54 -3.10 9.38
N GLY A 113 -4.54 -3.66 10.59
CA GLY A 113 -4.42 -5.10 10.84
C GLY A 113 -5.74 -5.85 10.85
N TYR A 114 -6.88 -5.15 10.67
CA TYR A 114 -8.24 -5.70 10.81
C TYR A 114 -8.52 -6.29 12.19
N SER A 115 -7.89 -5.77 13.25
CA SER A 115 -8.07 -6.24 14.62
C SER A 115 -9.56 -6.26 15.01
N GLU A 116 -10.01 -7.38 15.57
CA GLU A 116 -11.43 -7.62 15.93
C GLU A 116 -12.41 -7.63 14.74
N LYS A 117 -11.93 -7.55 13.50
CA LYS A 117 -12.73 -7.56 12.26
C LYS A 117 -12.37 -8.72 11.32
N GLU A 118 -11.49 -9.62 11.74
CA GLU A 118 -10.99 -10.73 10.92
C GLU A 118 -12.11 -11.63 10.40
N GLN A 119 -13.15 -11.86 11.21
CA GLN A 119 -14.30 -12.66 10.79
C GLN A 119 -15.15 -11.98 9.72
N ILE A 120 -15.25 -10.64 9.78
CA ILE A 120 -15.96 -9.86 8.76
C ILE A 120 -15.17 -9.93 7.45
N LEU A 121 -13.87 -9.69 7.50
CA LEU A 121 -13.00 -9.80 6.33
C LEU A 121 -13.04 -11.20 5.73
N ALA A 122 -12.94 -12.25 6.55
CA ALA A 122 -13.02 -13.63 6.09
C ALA A 122 -14.35 -13.94 5.41
N LYS A 123 -15.47 -13.47 5.98
CA LYS A 123 -16.79 -13.65 5.39
C LYS A 123 -16.90 -12.95 4.04
N GLU A 124 -16.46 -11.71 3.93
CA GLU A 124 -16.51 -10.95 2.67
C GLU A 124 -15.64 -11.58 1.57
N ILE A 125 -14.47 -12.14 1.92
CA ILE A 125 -13.64 -12.91 0.98
C ILE A 125 -14.41 -14.14 0.47
N VAL A 126 -15.04 -14.89 1.37
CA VAL A 126 -15.85 -16.08 0.98
C VAL A 126 -17.00 -15.69 0.10
N ASP A 127 -17.76 -14.65 0.47
CA ASP A 127 -18.90 -14.16 -0.31
C ASP A 127 -18.44 -13.73 -1.72
N PHE A 128 -17.32 -13.01 -1.82
CA PHE A 128 -16.76 -12.63 -3.11
C PHE A 128 -16.39 -13.84 -3.96
N LEU A 129 -15.70 -14.84 -3.39
CA LEU A 129 -15.32 -16.06 -4.11
C LEU A 129 -16.53 -16.85 -4.60
N LEU A 130 -17.58 -16.93 -3.81
CA LEU A 130 -18.83 -17.62 -4.21
C LEU A 130 -19.57 -16.89 -5.34
N ASN A 131 -19.40 -15.58 -5.48
CA ASN A 131 -20.04 -14.78 -6.53
C ASN A 131 -19.31 -14.85 -7.87
N ILE A 132 -18.06 -15.30 -7.91
CA ILE A 132 -17.24 -15.39 -9.13
C ILE A 132 -17.09 -16.82 -9.66
N LEU A 133 -17.50 -17.82 -8.86
CA LEU A 133 -17.51 -19.24 -9.24
C LEU A 133 -18.82 -19.62 -9.94
#